data_2b114623c2a715a1bc4d401e3f5a9c17
#
_entry.id   2b114623c2a715a1bc4d401e3f5a9c17
#
_cell.length_a   1.000
_cell.length_b   1.000
_cell.length_c   1.000
_cell.angle_alpha   90.00
_cell.angle_beta   90.00
_cell.angle_gamma   90.00
#
_symmetry.space_group_name_H-M   'P 1'
#
loop_
_entity.id
_entity.type
_entity.pdbx_description
1 polymer ?
#
loop_
_entity_poly.entity_id
_entity_poly.type
_entity_poly.pdbx_seq_one_letter_code
_entity_poly.pdbx_strand_id
1 'polypeptide(L)'
;MLLLLVLVAAAVVLAVLRNTEAGSAIEGTALAAAAPLRSALTSASSGAAAALTDAQHFNDLRAENEALRAEVADLRSAAAGVQATRRENAALRAALNYQSKHTELTLLTAQVVGRDSVDVLDTLIIDRGAADGVHVGMAVIADGSLAGRVVGVTTSSADVLPIQSVTSAVNAVAQGADGVADGIVESDGNGGLILTRIEPDAPLAIGALVVTSGLGGGFPRGLSIGRVISVFASPENVFREAAVQPFVRHERVEVVQVVLGRVPNPP
;
A
#
# COMPACT_ATOMS: atom_id res chain seq x y z
N MET A 1 -69.60 -23.54 35.34
CA MET A 1 -70.32 -23.99 36.54
C MET A 1 -69.74 -25.27 37.14
N LEU A 2 -69.46 -26.29 36.34
CA LEU A 2 -68.92 -27.58 36.83
C LEU A 2 -67.55 -27.44 37.51
N LEU A 3 -66.64 -26.62 37.00
CA LEU A 3 -65.26 -26.39 37.54
C LEU A 3 -65.30 -25.69 38.91
N LEU A 4 -66.26 -24.79 39.08
CA LEU A 4 -66.45 -24.03 40.32
C LEU A 4 -67.04 -24.97 41.41
N LEU A 5 -67.91 -25.91 41.05
CA LEU A 5 -68.46 -26.92 41.94
C LEU A 5 -67.39 -27.92 42.39
N VAL A 6 -66.50 -28.33 41.50
CA VAL A 6 -65.36 -29.21 41.80
C VAL A 6 -64.36 -28.51 42.74
N LEU A 7 -64.09 -27.24 42.54
CA LEU A 7 -63.22 -26.43 43.40
C LEU A 7 -63.79 -26.23 44.79
N VAL A 8 -65.13 -25.96 44.86
CA VAL A 8 -65.79 -25.85 46.17
C VAL A 8 -65.85 -27.19 46.90
N ALA A 9 -66.14 -28.29 46.17
CA ALA A 9 -66.11 -29.65 46.77
C ALA A 9 -64.71 -30.00 47.25
N ALA A 10 -63.67 -29.72 46.52
CA ALA A 10 -62.26 -29.92 46.92
C ALA A 10 -61.91 -29.06 48.15
N ALA A 11 -62.38 -27.81 48.23
CA ALA A 11 -62.14 -26.95 49.38
C ALA A 11 -62.88 -27.44 50.66
N VAL A 12 -64.10 -27.98 50.49
CA VAL A 12 -64.85 -28.52 51.62
C VAL A 12 -64.23 -29.83 52.11
N VAL A 13 -63.75 -30.70 51.23
CA VAL A 13 -63.02 -31.92 51.57
C VAL A 13 -61.69 -31.58 52.27
N LEU A 14 -60.99 -30.59 51.83
CA LEU A 14 -59.76 -30.10 52.49
C LEU A 14 -60.03 -29.50 53.88
N ALA A 15 -61.14 -28.77 54.03
CA ALA A 15 -61.55 -28.22 55.34
C ALA A 15 -62.00 -29.29 56.35
N VAL A 16 -62.65 -30.35 55.92
CA VAL A 16 -63.08 -31.49 56.75
C VAL A 16 -61.86 -32.33 57.16
N LEU A 17 -60.91 -32.58 56.24
CA LEU A 17 -59.65 -33.29 56.53
C LEU A 17 -58.74 -32.54 57.48
N ARG A 18 -58.82 -31.20 57.53
CA ARG A 18 -58.03 -30.38 58.45
C ARG A 18 -58.49 -30.47 59.91
N ASN A 19 -59.68 -30.94 60.15
CA ASN A 19 -60.24 -31.02 61.51
C ASN A 19 -60.14 -32.44 62.15
N THR A 20 -59.43 -33.37 61.57
CA THR A 20 -59.16 -34.71 62.05
C THR A 20 -57.67 -34.88 62.37
N GLU A 21 -57.31 -35.68 63.38
CA GLU A 21 -55.90 -35.91 63.75
C GLU A 21 -55.03 -36.51 62.64
N ALA A 22 -55.65 -36.99 61.59
CA ALA A 22 -54.97 -37.45 60.36
C ALA A 22 -54.49 -36.27 59.50
N GLY A 23 -54.96 -35.03 59.67
CA GLY A 23 -54.62 -33.88 58.88
C GLY A 23 -53.15 -33.39 59.06
N SER A 24 -52.61 -33.57 60.24
CA SER A 24 -51.21 -33.15 60.51
C SER A 24 -50.13 -33.99 59.83
N ALA A 25 -50.46 -35.27 59.55
CA ALA A 25 -49.52 -36.16 58.83
C ALA A 25 -49.56 -35.90 57.30
N ILE A 26 -50.68 -35.39 56.78
CA ILE A 26 -50.83 -35.09 55.35
C ILE A 26 -50.17 -33.72 55.02
N GLU A 27 -50.19 -32.76 55.92
CA GLU A 27 -49.52 -31.45 55.73
C GLU A 27 -47.98 -31.60 55.59
N GLY A 28 -47.39 -32.47 56.43
CA GLY A 28 -45.97 -32.75 56.36
C GLY A 28 -45.51 -33.47 55.06
N THR A 29 -46.32 -34.42 54.55
CA THR A 29 -46.01 -35.12 53.32
C THR A 29 -46.32 -34.33 52.06
N ALA A 30 -47.33 -33.47 52.10
CA ALA A 30 -47.65 -32.55 50.98
C ALA A 30 -46.60 -31.44 50.81
N LEU A 31 -46.11 -30.91 51.94
CA LEU A 31 -45.01 -29.92 51.90
C LEU A 31 -43.66 -30.54 51.48
N ALA A 32 -43.36 -31.81 51.89
CA ALA A 32 -42.18 -32.53 51.49
C ALA A 32 -42.23 -32.90 49.98
N ALA A 33 -43.40 -33.25 49.44
CA ALA A 33 -43.58 -33.52 48.01
C ALA A 33 -43.50 -32.23 47.13
N ALA A 34 -43.82 -31.05 47.69
CA ALA A 34 -43.73 -29.78 46.98
C ALA A 34 -42.30 -29.16 46.97
N ALA A 35 -41.41 -29.64 47.86
CA ALA A 35 -40.04 -29.16 47.93
C ALA A 35 -39.22 -29.32 46.63
N PRO A 36 -39.24 -30.49 45.96
CA PRO A 36 -38.50 -30.67 44.68
C PRO A 36 -39.08 -29.81 43.56
N LEU A 37 -40.40 -29.54 43.61
CA LEU A 37 -41.02 -28.68 42.58
C LEU A 37 -40.61 -27.21 42.74
N ARG A 38 -40.47 -26.73 43.99
CA ARG A 38 -39.97 -25.39 44.28
C ARG A 38 -38.51 -25.22 43.87
N SER A 39 -37.67 -26.18 44.18
CA SER A 39 -36.26 -26.13 43.80
C SER A 39 -36.08 -26.22 42.30
N ALA A 40 -36.89 -27.01 41.56
CA ALA A 40 -36.88 -27.06 40.13
C ALA A 40 -37.35 -25.75 39.45
N LEU A 41 -38.37 -25.05 40.04
CA LEU A 41 -38.81 -23.78 39.54
C LEU A 41 -37.79 -22.66 39.78
N THR A 42 -37.15 -22.64 40.96
CA THR A 42 -36.11 -21.63 41.27
C THR A 42 -34.84 -21.86 40.47
N SER A 43 -34.43 -23.09 40.23
CA SER A 43 -33.28 -23.38 39.35
C SER A 43 -33.57 -23.06 37.86
N ALA A 44 -34.81 -23.33 37.38
CA ALA A 44 -35.20 -22.93 36.03
C ALA A 44 -35.27 -21.42 35.82
N SER A 45 -35.80 -20.68 36.82
CA SER A 45 -35.87 -19.21 36.75
C SER A 45 -34.50 -18.54 36.88
N SER A 46 -33.60 -19.06 37.72
CA SER A 46 -32.23 -18.56 37.82
C SER A 46 -31.38 -18.88 36.59
N GLY A 47 -31.56 -20.07 36.03
CA GLY A 47 -30.90 -20.45 34.74
C GLY A 47 -31.36 -19.60 33.55
N ALA A 48 -32.65 -19.28 33.49
CA ALA A 48 -33.18 -18.42 32.45
C ALA A 48 -32.72 -16.95 32.62
N ALA A 49 -32.63 -16.43 33.85
CA ALA A 49 -32.12 -15.12 34.11
C ALA A 49 -30.60 -14.99 33.78
N ALA A 50 -29.82 -16.02 34.14
CA ALA A 50 -28.39 -16.07 33.80
C ALA A 50 -28.19 -16.11 32.26
N ALA A 51 -28.95 -16.93 31.56
CA ALA A 51 -28.87 -17.04 30.10
C ALA A 51 -29.26 -15.71 29.39
N LEU A 52 -30.22 -14.96 29.92
CA LEU A 52 -30.58 -13.64 29.40
C LEU A 52 -29.45 -12.61 29.67
N THR A 53 -28.83 -12.64 30.84
CA THR A 53 -27.71 -11.75 31.18
C THR A 53 -26.49 -12.07 30.31
N ASP A 54 -26.18 -13.35 30.10
CA ASP A 54 -25.10 -13.80 29.22
C ASP A 54 -25.36 -13.39 27.76
N ALA A 55 -26.60 -13.50 27.29
CA ALA A 55 -26.97 -13.07 25.93
C ALA A 55 -26.83 -11.55 25.76
N GLN A 56 -27.16 -10.76 26.76
CA GLN A 56 -26.95 -9.31 26.74
C GLN A 56 -25.47 -8.96 26.73
N HIS A 57 -24.68 -9.58 27.60
CA HIS A 57 -23.21 -9.41 27.61
C HIS A 57 -22.56 -9.80 26.26
N PHE A 58 -23.06 -10.85 25.61
CA PHE A 58 -22.57 -11.27 24.29
C PHE A 58 -22.89 -10.23 23.20
N ASN A 59 -24.06 -9.62 23.27
CA ASN A 59 -24.44 -8.56 22.33
C ASN A 59 -23.64 -7.27 22.58
N ASP A 60 -23.41 -6.90 23.84
CA ASP A 60 -22.63 -5.73 24.21
C ASP A 60 -21.17 -5.89 23.76
N LEU A 61 -20.56 -7.07 24.01
CA LEU A 61 -19.20 -7.39 23.55
C LEU A 61 -19.08 -7.42 22.01
N ARG A 62 -20.14 -7.84 21.30
CA ARG A 62 -20.17 -7.77 19.83
C ARG A 62 -20.20 -6.33 19.35
N ALA A 63 -21.10 -5.52 19.92
CA ALA A 63 -21.21 -4.11 19.58
C ALA A 63 -19.90 -3.35 19.86
N GLU A 64 -19.27 -3.62 21.00
CA GLU A 64 -17.96 -3.05 21.35
C GLU A 64 -16.86 -3.50 20.36
N ASN A 65 -16.86 -4.79 19.98
CA ASN A 65 -15.89 -5.31 19.02
C ASN A 65 -16.07 -4.71 17.63
N GLU A 66 -17.31 -4.50 17.21
CA GLU A 66 -17.64 -3.81 15.94
C GLU A 66 -17.23 -2.33 15.97
N ALA A 67 -17.51 -1.63 17.08
CA ALA A 67 -17.11 -0.25 17.27
C ALA A 67 -15.58 -0.09 17.28
N LEU A 68 -14.86 -0.95 18.01
CA LEU A 68 -13.39 -0.95 18.02
C LEU A 68 -12.80 -1.27 16.63
N ARG A 69 -13.41 -2.17 15.88
CA ARG A 69 -12.97 -2.46 14.50
C ARG A 69 -13.18 -1.27 13.57
N ALA A 70 -14.29 -0.57 13.71
CA ALA A 70 -14.55 0.66 12.95
C ALA A 70 -13.53 1.75 13.30
N GLU A 71 -13.27 1.96 14.60
CA GLU A 71 -12.26 2.92 15.08
C GLU A 71 -10.85 2.58 14.55
N VAL A 72 -10.45 1.30 14.62
CA VAL A 72 -9.16 0.84 14.05
C VAL A 72 -9.10 1.07 12.55
N ALA A 73 -10.20 0.87 11.80
CA ALA A 73 -10.24 1.14 10.37
C ALA A 73 -10.07 2.65 10.07
N ASP A 74 -10.75 3.50 10.82
CA ASP A 74 -10.65 4.96 10.68
C ASP A 74 -9.24 5.48 11.04
N LEU A 75 -8.67 4.98 12.13
CA LEU A 75 -7.31 5.33 12.53
C LEU A 75 -6.26 4.88 11.50
N ARG A 76 -6.43 3.70 10.90
CA ARG A 76 -5.56 3.21 9.82
C ARG A 76 -5.68 4.08 8.57
N SER A 77 -6.88 4.48 8.21
CA SER A 77 -7.14 5.37 7.06
C SER A 77 -6.49 6.75 7.29
N ALA A 78 -6.68 7.33 8.47
CA ALA A 78 -6.04 8.60 8.83
C ALA A 78 -4.51 8.51 8.84
N ALA A 79 -3.95 7.42 9.39
CA ALA A 79 -2.51 7.19 9.40
C ALA A 79 -1.94 7.03 7.97
N ALA A 80 -2.66 6.36 7.07
CA ALA A 80 -2.27 6.22 5.67
C ALA A 80 -2.25 7.58 4.97
N GLY A 81 -3.25 8.44 5.20
CA GLY A 81 -3.30 9.80 4.67
C GLY A 81 -2.12 10.67 5.14
N VAL A 82 -1.79 10.63 6.44
CA VAL A 82 -0.63 11.35 6.98
C VAL A 82 0.68 10.84 6.37
N GLN A 83 0.82 9.54 6.15
CA GLN A 83 2.01 8.98 5.50
C GLN A 83 2.12 9.38 4.03
N ALA A 84 1.01 9.44 3.29
CA ALA A 84 0.99 9.92 1.91
C ALA A 84 1.46 11.38 1.83
N THR A 85 0.89 12.27 2.64
CA THR A 85 1.29 13.68 2.70
C THR A 85 2.76 13.86 3.10
N ARG A 86 3.28 13.05 4.03
CA ARG A 86 4.70 13.10 4.39
C ARG A 86 5.62 12.69 3.25
N ARG A 87 5.25 11.64 2.47
CA ARG A 87 6.03 11.21 1.30
C ARG A 87 6.03 12.29 0.21
N GLU A 88 4.87 12.87 -0.09
CA GLU A 88 4.76 13.97 -1.05
C GLU A 88 5.61 15.17 -0.61
N ASN A 89 5.54 15.59 0.67
CA ASN A 89 6.39 16.66 1.20
C ASN A 89 7.89 16.36 1.08
N ALA A 90 8.29 15.11 1.34
CA ALA A 90 9.68 14.70 1.18
C ALA A 90 10.13 14.76 -0.29
N ALA A 91 9.30 14.28 -1.22
CA ALA A 91 9.56 14.33 -2.65
C ALA A 91 9.66 15.78 -3.17
N LEU A 92 8.74 16.65 -2.77
CA LEU A 92 8.78 18.07 -3.13
C LEU A 92 10.05 18.77 -2.60
N ARG A 93 10.46 18.49 -1.36
CA ARG A 93 11.72 19.03 -0.80
C ARG A 93 12.93 18.49 -1.54
N ALA A 94 12.95 17.20 -1.89
CA ALA A 94 14.02 16.62 -2.69
C ALA A 94 14.11 17.26 -4.07
N ALA A 95 12.97 17.51 -4.73
CA ALA A 95 12.91 18.19 -6.01
C ALA A 95 13.44 19.62 -5.92
N LEU A 96 13.04 20.41 -4.93
CA LEU A 96 13.55 21.76 -4.71
C LEU A 96 15.05 21.78 -4.44
N ASN A 97 15.55 20.86 -3.61
CA ASN A 97 16.98 20.73 -3.33
C ASN A 97 17.78 20.32 -4.56
N TYR A 98 17.23 19.47 -5.42
CA TYR A 98 17.87 19.09 -6.69
C TYR A 98 17.95 20.29 -7.62
N GLN A 99 16.86 21.04 -7.80
CA GLN A 99 16.81 22.23 -8.62
C GLN A 99 17.81 23.31 -8.14
N SER A 100 17.95 23.51 -6.84
CA SER A 100 18.89 24.50 -6.29
C SER A 100 20.37 24.11 -6.49
N LYS A 101 20.68 22.82 -6.64
CA LYS A 101 22.03 22.32 -6.90
C LYS A 101 22.37 22.24 -8.39
N HIS A 102 21.37 22.20 -9.25
CA HIS A 102 21.50 22.07 -10.71
C HIS A 102 20.91 23.29 -11.40
N THR A 103 21.46 24.47 -11.09
CA THR A 103 21.03 25.74 -11.66
C THR A 103 21.25 25.83 -13.17
N GLU A 104 22.05 24.92 -13.74
CA GLU A 104 22.27 24.77 -15.18
C GLU A 104 21.10 24.11 -15.92
N LEU A 105 20.13 23.52 -15.20
CA LEU A 105 18.95 22.88 -15.78
C LEU A 105 17.70 23.70 -15.48
N THR A 106 16.88 23.92 -16.51
CA THR A 106 15.52 24.42 -16.32
C THR A 106 14.60 23.22 -16.05
N LEU A 107 14.07 23.15 -14.83
CA LEU A 107 13.26 22.03 -14.36
C LEU A 107 11.82 22.48 -14.10
N LEU A 108 10.86 21.68 -14.57
CA LEU A 108 9.42 21.85 -14.33
C LEU A 108 8.95 20.69 -13.44
N THR A 109 8.45 21.01 -12.26
CA THR A 109 7.88 19.99 -11.35
C THR A 109 6.47 19.61 -11.80
N ALA A 110 6.18 18.31 -11.82
CA ALA A 110 4.90 17.70 -12.18
C ALA A 110 4.54 16.58 -11.22
N GLN A 111 3.23 16.33 -11.04
CA GLN A 111 2.72 15.19 -10.29
C GLN A 111 2.36 14.04 -11.23
N VAL A 112 2.58 12.81 -10.78
CA VAL A 112 2.10 11.61 -11.46
C VAL A 112 0.63 11.43 -11.10
N VAL A 113 -0.26 11.65 -12.09
CA VAL A 113 -1.72 11.59 -11.91
C VAL A 113 -2.33 10.30 -12.41
N GLY A 114 -1.56 9.49 -13.12
CA GLY A 114 -2.03 8.20 -13.63
C GLY A 114 -0.88 7.26 -14.04
N ARG A 115 -1.23 6.00 -14.23
CA ARG A 115 -0.36 4.96 -14.77
C ARG A 115 -1.17 4.17 -15.77
N ASP A 116 -0.65 4.04 -16.97
CA ASP A 116 -1.28 3.22 -18.01
C ASP A 116 -0.47 1.93 -18.13
N SER A 117 -1.04 0.85 -17.57
CA SER A 117 -0.48 -0.50 -17.63
C SER A 117 -1.23 -1.38 -18.65
N VAL A 118 -2.12 -0.80 -19.46
CA VAL A 118 -2.94 -1.53 -20.44
C VAL A 118 -2.15 -1.88 -21.69
N ASP A 119 -1.17 -1.04 -22.03
CA ASP A 119 -0.24 -1.28 -23.15
C ASP A 119 1.11 -1.81 -22.65
N VAL A 120 1.85 -2.44 -23.57
CA VAL A 120 3.21 -2.98 -23.36
C VAL A 120 4.21 -1.93 -22.81
N LEU A 121 3.83 -0.65 -22.84
CA LEU A 121 4.71 0.47 -22.53
C LEU A 121 4.77 0.89 -21.06
N ASP A 122 3.81 0.51 -20.21
CA ASP A 122 3.74 0.88 -18.78
C ASP A 122 4.11 2.35 -18.50
N THR A 123 3.34 3.30 -19.08
CA THR A 123 3.63 4.73 -19.01
C THR A 123 3.09 5.41 -17.76
N LEU A 124 3.78 6.45 -17.28
CA LEU A 124 3.31 7.35 -16.24
C LEU A 124 2.68 8.59 -16.88
N ILE A 125 1.51 9.00 -16.39
CA ILE A 125 0.83 10.22 -16.83
C ILE A 125 1.12 11.32 -15.81
N ILE A 126 1.61 12.48 -16.32
CA ILE A 126 1.92 13.65 -15.48
C ILE A 126 0.97 14.82 -15.78
N ASP A 127 0.74 15.69 -14.77
CA ASP A 127 -0.18 16.84 -14.80
C ASP A 127 0.40 18.08 -15.47
N ARG A 128 1.40 17.94 -16.34
CA ARG A 128 2.01 19.01 -17.12
C ARG A 128 2.11 18.62 -18.59
N GLY A 129 1.80 19.56 -19.47
CA GLY A 129 1.71 19.32 -20.89
C GLY A 129 2.37 20.41 -21.77
N ALA A 130 1.93 20.50 -23.00
CA ALA A 130 2.46 21.46 -23.96
C ALA A 130 2.29 22.92 -23.50
N ALA A 131 1.21 23.23 -22.77
CA ALA A 131 0.97 24.57 -22.22
C ALA A 131 2.05 24.99 -21.20
N ASP A 132 2.69 24.02 -20.55
CA ASP A 132 3.77 24.23 -19.57
C ASP A 132 5.17 24.15 -20.21
N GLY A 133 5.26 23.97 -21.53
CA GLY A 133 6.51 23.85 -22.27
C GLY A 133 7.07 22.43 -22.35
N VAL A 134 6.26 21.40 -22.03
CA VAL A 134 6.67 20.00 -22.14
C VAL A 134 6.61 19.57 -23.61
N HIS A 135 7.66 18.87 -24.06
CA HIS A 135 7.76 18.33 -25.42
C HIS A 135 8.19 16.86 -25.39
N VAL A 136 7.80 16.10 -26.44
CA VAL A 136 8.26 14.72 -26.63
C VAL A 136 9.79 14.68 -26.71
N GLY A 137 10.38 13.70 -26.06
CA GLY A 137 11.84 13.49 -25.99
C GLY A 137 12.50 14.11 -24.75
N MET A 138 11.80 14.95 -23.98
CA MET A 138 12.35 15.54 -22.76
C MET A 138 12.61 14.48 -21.70
N ALA A 139 13.74 14.62 -20.99
CA ALA A 139 14.10 13.78 -19.85
C ALA A 139 13.22 14.10 -18.64
N VAL A 140 12.88 13.05 -17.89
CA VAL A 140 12.13 13.15 -16.64
C VAL A 140 12.96 12.56 -15.52
N ILE A 141 13.12 13.29 -14.43
CA ILE A 141 13.87 12.88 -13.24
C ILE A 141 12.94 12.79 -12.03
N ALA A 142 13.25 11.89 -11.12
CA ALA A 142 12.62 11.76 -9.82
C ALA A 142 13.72 11.50 -8.78
N ASP A 143 13.58 12.04 -7.59
CA ASP A 143 14.56 11.91 -6.50
C ASP A 143 16.01 12.19 -6.96
N GLY A 144 16.18 13.12 -7.90
CA GLY A 144 17.50 13.51 -8.44
C GLY A 144 18.11 12.50 -9.42
N SER A 145 17.36 11.54 -9.92
CA SER A 145 17.83 10.51 -10.83
C SER A 145 16.89 10.35 -12.03
N LEU A 146 17.37 9.80 -13.13
CA LEU A 146 16.60 9.60 -14.34
C LEU A 146 15.45 8.60 -14.08
N ALA A 147 14.24 9.05 -14.32
CA ALA A 147 13.03 8.24 -14.20
C ALA A 147 12.52 7.75 -15.56
N GLY A 148 12.64 8.59 -16.61
CA GLY A 148 12.10 8.27 -17.91
C GLY A 148 12.28 9.36 -18.97
N ARG A 149 11.48 9.28 -20.01
CA ARG A 149 11.40 10.22 -21.12
C ARG A 149 9.96 10.48 -21.52
N VAL A 150 9.63 11.70 -21.86
CA VAL A 150 8.32 12.06 -22.44
C VAL A 150 8.17 11.42 -23.82
N VAL A 151 7.10 10.67 -24.03
CA VAL A 151 6.78 9.98 -25.29
C VAL A 151 5.48 10.46 -25.92
N GLY A 152 4.57 11.06 -25.13
CA GLY A 152 3.31 11.66 -25.59
C GLY A 152 3.06 12.97 -24.86
N VAL A 153 2.41 13.93 -25.51
CA VAL A 153 2.09 15.23 -24.89
C VAL A 153 0.71 15.68 -25.35
N THR A 154 -0.14 16.05 -24.40
CA THR A 154 -1.39 16.76 -24.64
C THR A 154 -1.24 18.23 -24.21
N THR A 155 -2.30 19.01 -24.25
CA THR A 155 -2.24 20.41 -23.81
C THR A 155 -1.86 20.52 -22.31
N SER A 156 -2.42 19.66 -21.43
CA SER A 156 -2.31 19.76 -19.98
C SER A 156 -1.70 18.53 -19.30
N SER A 157 -1.31 17.50 -20.05
CA SER A 157 -0.68 16.28 -19.53
C SER A 157 0.39 15.76 -20.47
N ALA A 158 1.23 14.86 -19.99
CA ALA A 158 2.20 14.15 -20.81
C ALA A 158 2.39 12.71 -20.33
N ASP A 159 2.74 11.83 -21.28
CA ASP A 159 3.04 10.44 -21.06
C ASP A 159 4.55 10.26 -20.97
N VAL A 160 4.99 9.64 -19.90
CA VAL A 160 6.40 9.39 -19.60
C VAL A 160 6.67 7.89 -19.67
N LEU A 161 7.58 7.48 -20.54
CA LEU A 161 8.10 6.13 -20.62
C LEU A 161 9.21 5.95 -19.58
N PRO A 162 9.03 5.09 -18.56
CA PRO A 162 10.07 4.80 -17.57
C PRO A 162 11.30 4.17 -18.19
N ILE A 163 12.47 4.36 -17.58
CA ILE A 163 13.71 3.68 -18.01
C ILE A 163 13.67 2.16 -17.81
N GLN A 164 12.80 1.67 -16.92
CA GLN A 164 12.57 0.24 -16.68
C GLN A 164 11.60 -0.40 -17.69
N SER A 165 10.99 0.38 -18.59
CA SER A 165 10.17 -0.19 -19.67
C SER A 165 11.05 -1.01 -20.62
N VAL A 166 10.51 -2.14 -21.10
CA VAL A 166 11.22 -3.06 -22.02
C VAL A 166 11.56 -2.43 -23.38
N THR A 167 10.90 -1.32 -23.70
CA THR A 167 11.17 -0.56 -24.94
C THR A 167 12.12 0.62 -24.73
N SER A 168 12.58 0.83 -23.48
CA SER A 168 13.49 1.92 -23.15
C SER A 168 14.94 1.50 -23.30
N ALA A 169 15.72 2.36 -23.98
CA ALA A 169 17.18 2.22 -24.11
C ALA A 169 17.83 3.60 -23.84
N VAL A 170 18.83 3.62 -22.98
CA VAL A 170 19.50 4.85 -22.55
C VAL A 170 21.01 4.70 -22.71
N ASN A 171 21.63 5.54 -23.55
CA ASN A 171 23.09 5.59 -23.64
C ASN A 171 23.67 6.07 -22.31
N ALA A 172 24.52 5.27 -21.69
CA ALA A 172 25.01 5.47 -20.36
C ALA A 172 26.51 5.22 -20.24
N VAL A 173 27.06 5.73 -19.13
CA VAL A 173 28.46 5.56 -18.75
C VAL A 173 28.49 5.07 -17.31
N ALA A 174 29.16 3.93 -17.07
CA ALA A 174 29.48 3.49 -15.73
C ALA A 174 30.80 4.12 -15.29
N GLN A 175 30.79 4.83 -14.16
CA GLN A 175 31.95 5.54 -13.58
C GLN A 175 32.40 4.82 -12.32
N GLY A 176 33.57 4.25 -12.35
CA GLY A 176 34.21 3.58 -11.21
C GLY A 176 35.55 4.21 -10.85
N ALA A 177 36.20 3.69 -9.82
CA ALA A 177 37.53 4.14 -9.39
C ALA A 177 38.61 3.90 -10.46
N ASP A 178 38.46 2.82 -11.24
CA ASP A 178 39.46 2.36 -12.21
C ASP A 178 39.28 2.99 -13.60
N GLY A 179 38.16 3.74 -13.80
CA GLY A 179 37.86 4.40 -15.06
C GLY A 179 36.39 4.44 -15.40
N VAL A 180 36.10 4.54 -16.69
CA VAL A 180 34.75 4.65 -17.24
C VAL A 180 34.49 3.56 -18.29
N ALA A 181 33.28 3.05 -18.29
CA ALA A 181 32.80 2.09 -19.28
C ALA A 181 31.52 2.59 -19.93
N ASP A 182 31.53 2.71 -21.24
CA ASP A 182 30.35 3.06 -22.03
C ASP A 182 29.44 1.85 -22.23
N GLY A 183 28.14 2.09 -22.37
CA GLY A 183 27.16 1.06 -22.63
C GLY A 183 25.76 1.61 -22.85
N ILE A 184 24.80 0.71 -22.96
CA ILE A 184 23.38 1.04 -23.10
C ILE A 184 22.64 0.42 -21.92
N VAL A 185 21.89 1.23 -21.18
CA VAL A 185 20.99 0.76 -20.11
C VAL A 185 19.66 0.39 -20.72
N GLU A 186 19.25 -0.84 -20.50
CA GLU A 186 17.97 -1.42 -20.92
C GLU A 186 17.28 -2.08 -19.72
N SER A 187 15.99 -2.39 -19.84
CA SER A 187 15.27 -3.16 -18.82
C SER A 187 15.71 -4.63 -18.80
N ASP A 188 15.79 -5.23 -17.61
CA ASP A 188 15.98 -6.67 -17.45
C ASP A 188 14.66 -7.47 -17.53
N GLY A 189 13.53 -6.79 -17.77
CA GLY A 189 12.18 -7.36 -17.82
C GLY A 189 11.58 -7.69 -16.44
N ASN A 190 12.31 -7.51 -15.34
CA ASN A 190 11.87 -7.80 -13.96
C ASN A 190 11.87 -6.55 -13.06
N GLY A 191 11.86 -5.36 -13.66
CA GLY A 191 11.90 -4.07 -12.95
C GLY A 191 13.29 -3.61 -12.56
N GLY A 192 14.35 -4.36 -12.88
CA GLY A 192 15.75 -3.98 -12.82
C GLY A 192 16.26 -3.40 -14.14
N LEU A 193 17.54 -3.08 -14.17
CA LEU A 193 18.23 -2.56 -15.34
C LEU A 193 19.48 -3.40 -15.63
N ILE A 194 19.81 -3.50 -16.91
CA ILE A 194 21.06 -4.11 -17.38
C ILE A 194 21.81 -3.11 -18.24
N LEU A 195 23.10 -2.96 -17.99
CA LEU A 195 24.02 -2.21 -18.84
C LEU A 195 24.62 -3.20 -19.83
N THR A 196 24.33 -3.02 -21.10
CA THR A 196 24.74 -3.88 -22.21
C THR A 196 25.80 -3.19 -23.08
N ARG A 197 26.40 -3.92 -24.03
CA ARG A 197 27.37 -3.42 -25.02
C ARG A 197 28.62 -2.80 -24.40
N ILE A 198 29.05 -3.34 -23.27
CA ILE A 198 30.28 -2.91 -22.60
C ILE A 198 31.47 -3.58 -23.29
N GLU A 199 32.47 -2.80 -23.67
CA GLU A 199 33.69 -3.34 -24.24
C GLU A 199 34.37 -4.34 -23.28
N PRO A 200 34.96 -5.45 -23.78
CA PRO A 200 35.56 -6.49 -22.93
C PRO A 200 36.62 -5.96 -21.96
N ASP A 201 37.44 -5.04 -22.41
CA ASP A 201 38.58 -4.47 -21.66
C ASP A 201 38.20 -3.20 -20.90
N ALA A 202 36.95 -2.73 -20.98
CA ALA A 202 36.52 -1.52 -20.28
C ALA A 202 36.61 -1.70 -18.76
N PRO A 203 37.13 -0.72 -18.00
CA PRO A 203 37.23 -0.79 -16.58
C PRO A 203 35.86 -0.66 -15.93
N LEU A 204 35.33 -1.77 -15.44
CA LEU A 204 34.01 -1.82 -14.80
C LEU A 204 34.08 -2.60 -13.50
N ALA A 205 33.78 -1.92 -12.38
CA ALA A 205 33.72 -2.50 -11.06
C ALA A 205 32.30 -2.53 -10.49
N ILE A 206 32.02 -3.49 -9.61
CA ILE A 206 30.80 -3.48 -8.77
C ILE A 206 30.83 -2.21 -7.92
N GLY A 207 29.67 -1.53 -7.81
CA GLY A 207 29.55 -0.26 -7.12
C GLY A 207 29.73 0.96 -8.03
N ALA A 208 30.15 0.81 -9.29
CA ALA A 208 30.27 1.92 -10.24
C ALA A 208 28.95 2.67 -10.41
N LEU A 209 29.02 4.00 -10.47
CA LEU A 209 27.87 4.87 -10.70
C LEU A 209 27.53 4.88 -12.19
N VAL A 210 26.29 4.59 -12.52
CA VAL A 210 25.80 4.65 -13.91
C VAL A 210 25.07 5.97 -14.11
N VAL A 211 25.51 6.74 -15.12
CA VAL A 211 24.93 8.04 -15.50
C VAL A 211 24.67 8.10 -17.01
N THR A 212 23.81 9.00 -17.45
CA THR A 212 23.57 9.24 -18.88
C THR A 212 24.86 9.76 -19.56
N SER A 213 25.19 9.23 -20.74
CA SER A 213 26.36 9.67 -21.51
C SER A 213 26.15 11.01 -22.23
N GLY A 214 24.89 11.40 -22.49
CA GLY A 214 24.53 12.53 -23.34
C GLY A 214 24.61 12.23 -24.85
N LEU A 215 25.01 11.04 -25.23
CA LEU A 215 25.05 10.62 -26.62
C LEU A 215 23.64 10.30 -27.16
N GLY A 216 23.42 10.49 -28.46
CA GLY A 216 22.13 10.23 -29.10
C GLY A 216 21.06 11.28 -28.87
N GLY A 217 21.36 12.39 -28.15
CA GLY A 217 20.49 13.56 -28.04
C GLY A 217 19.21 13.39 -27.20
N GLY A 218 18.96 12.19 -26.65
CA GLY A 218 17.72 11.90 -25.91
C GLY A 218 17.75 12.34 -24.43
N PHE A 219 18.94 12.44 -23.83
CA PHE A 219 19.09 12.78 -22.41
C PHE A 219 20.27 13.73 -22.19
N PRO A 220 20.16 14.70 -21.31
CA PRO A 220 21.32 15.49 -20.84
C PRO A 220 22.37 14.55 -20.25
N ARG A 221 23.65 14.88 -20.42
CA ARG A 221 24.76 14.12 -19.82
C ARG A 221 24.78 14.28 -18.31
N GLY A 222 25.07 13.16 -17.62
CA GLY A 222 25.37 13.17 -16.18
C GLY A 222 24.16 12.96 -15.26
N LEU A 223 22.96 12.67 -15.81
CA LEU A 223 21.83 12.29 -14.97
C LEU A 223 22.08 10.89 -14.37
N SER A 224 21.98 10.76 -13.06
CA SER A 224 22.17 9.51 -12.34
C SER A 224 21.08 8.49 -12.73
N ILE A 225 21.47 7.24 -12.96
CA ILE A 225 20.55 6.13 -13.30
C ILE A 225 20.50 5.12 -12.15
N GLY A 226 21.67 4.64 -11.72
CA GLY A 226 21.77 3.57 -10.73
C GLY A 226 23.20 3.21 -10.40
N ARG A 227 23.37 2.02 -9.85
CA ARG A 227 24.67 1.49 -9.46
C ARG A 227 24.85 0.06 -9.95
N VAL A 228 26.03 -0.28 -10.45
CA VAL A 228 26.38 -1.64 -10.84
C VAL A 228 26.40 -2.54 -9.61
N ILE A 229 25.65 -3.64 -9.67
CA ILE A 229 25.56 -4.64 -8.58
C ILE A 229 26.24 -5.97 -8.92
N SER A 230 26.33 -6.30 -10.21
CA SER A 230 27.07 -7.47 -10.70
C SER A 230 27.52 -7.25 -12.13
N VAL A 231 28.60 -7.93 -12.52
CA VAL A 231 29.16 -7.87 -13.86
C VAL A 231 29.20 -9.28 -14.42
N PHE A 232 28.68 -9.45 -15.63
CA PHE A 232 28.63 -10.72 -16.35
C PHE A 232 29.57 -10.68 -17.55
N ALA A 233 30.45 -11.65 -17.62
CA ALA A 233 31.28 -11.89 -18.80
C ALA A 233 30.98 -13.31 -19.28
N SER A 234 30.52 -13.44 -20.53
CA SER A 234 30.39 -14.75 -21.18
C SER A 234 31.50 -14.89 -22.21
N PRO A 235 32.20 -16.01 -22.27
CA PRO A 235 33.19 -16.26 -23.31
C PRO A 235 32.62 -16.25 -24.73
N GLU A 236 31.30 -16.42 -24.85
CA GLU A 236 30.59 -16.46 -26.12
C GLU A 236 30.13 -15.07 -26.58
N ASN A 237 30.10 -14.08 -25.69
CA ASN A 237 29.63 -12.72 -25.97
C ASN A 237 30.81 -11.80 -26.29
N VAL A 238 30.70 -11.05 -27.38
CA VAL A 238 31.65 -10.01 -27.80
C VAL A 238 31.67 -8.84 -26.77
N PHE A 239 30.58 -8.63 -26.07
CA PHE A 239 30.40 -7.56 -25.09
C PHE A 239 30.12 -8.12 -23.71
N ARG A 240 30.52 -7.37 -22.69
CA ARG A 240 30.14 -7.63 -21.29
C ARG A 240 28.81 -6.98 -20.97
N GLU A 241 28.19 -7.50 -19.93
CA GLU A 241 26.93 -6.98 -19.38
C GLU A 241 27.06 -6.77 -17.87
N ALA A 242 26.29 -5.85 -17.32
CA ALA A 242 26.25 -5.61 -15.88
C ALA A 242 24.84 -5.32 -15.40
N ALA A 243 24.42 -5.97 -14.32
CA ALA A 243 23.17 -5.63 -13.67
C ALA A 243 23.33 -4.30 -12.94
N VAL A 244 22.33 -3.43 -13.10
CA VAL A 244 22.28 -2.10 -12.51
C VAL A 244 21.06 -2.00 -11.60
N GLN A 245 21.28 -1.64 -10.35
CA GLN A 245 20.19 -1.30 -9.44
C GLN A 245 19.80 0.17 -9.68
N PRO A 246 18.57 0.44 -10.16
CA PRO A 246 18.11 1.80 -10.36
C PRO A 246 17.96 2.55 -9.04
N PHE A 247 18.21 3.85 -9.04
CA PHE A 247 17.94 4.71 -7.89
C PHE A 247 16.45 5.06 -7.77
N VAL A 248 15.73 5.08 -8.89
CA VAL A 248 14.30 5.36 -8.97
C VAL A 248 13.53 4.09 -9.32
N ARG A 249 12.50 3.81 -8.56
CA ARG A 249 11.51 2.76 -8.86
C ARG A 249 10.24 3.43 -9.36
N HIS A 250 9.94 3.28 -10.64
CA HIS A 250 8.80 3.96 -11.28
C HIS A 250 7.45 3.67 -10.61
N GLU A 251 7.28 2.49 -9.98
CA GLU A 251 6.03 2.13 -9.28
C GLU A 251 5.75 3.03 -8.06
N ARG A 252 6.76 3.74 -7.54
CA ARG A 252 6.65 4.54 -6.31
C ARG A 252 6.79 6.04 -6.54
N VAL A 253 6.97 6.45 -7.78
CA VAL A 253 7.15 7.86 -8.12
C VAL A 253 5.82 8.59 -8.05
N GLU A 254 5.74 9.62 -7.23
CA GLU A 254 4.57 10.51 -7.06
C GLU A 254 4.83 11.90 -7.66
N VAL A 255 6.08 12.37 -7.59
CA VAL A 255 6.49 13.68 -8.10
C VAL A 255 7.71 13.51 -9.00
N VAL A 256 7.69 14.18 -10.13
CA VAL A 256 8.77 14.20 -11.11
C VAL A 256 9.16 15.62 -11.48
N GLN A 257 10.31 15.77 -12.12
CA GLN A 257 10.75 17.01 -12.73
C GLN A 257 11.08 16.76 -14.22
N VAL A 258 10.44 17.50 -15.09
CA VAL A 258 10.72 17.49 -16.52
C VAL A 258 11.89 18.45 -16.79
N VAL A 259 12.90 17.98 -17.50
CA VAL A 259 14.05 18.80 -17.92
C VAL A 259 13.68 19.55 -19.19
N LEU A 260 13.27 20.82 -19.06
CA LEU A 260 12.88 21.67 -20.20
C LEU A 260 14.07 22.11 -21.06
N GLY A 261 15.27 22.16 -20.50
CA GLY A 261 16.48 22.56 -21.20
C GLY A 261 17.65 22.87 -20.26
N ARG A 262 18.76 23.27 -20.85
CA ARG A 262 19.88 23.87 -20.11
C ARG A 262 19.78 25.39 -20.16
N VAL A 263 20.01 26.03 -19.01
CA VAL A 263 20.23 27.48 -18.99
C VAL A 263 21.50 27.76 -19.78
N PRO A 264 21.47 28.62 -20.80
CA PRO A 264 22.68 29.04 -21.49
C PRO A 264 23.68 29.59 -20.46
N ASN A 265 24.91 29.06 -20.48
CA ASN A 265 25.95 29.63 -19.63
C ASN A 265 26.19 31.09 -20.10
N PRO A 266 26.16 32.11 -19.24
CA PRO A 266 26.49 33.47 -19.64
C PRO A 266 27.92 33.49 -20.18
N PRO A 267 28.17 34.26 -21.23
CA PRO A 267 29.50 34.38 -21.87
C PRO A 267 30.59 34.87 -20.90
#